data_79c308823af080fd8305d1d92afcc22e
#
_entry.id   79c308823af080fd8305d1d92afcc22e
#
_cell.length_a   1.000
_cell.length_b   1.000
_cell.length_c   1.000
_cell.angle_alpha   90.00
_cell.angle_beta   90.00
_cell.angle_gamma   90.00
#
_symmetry.space_group_name_H-M   'P 1'
#
loop_
_entity.id
_entity.type
_entity.pdbx_description
1 polymer ?
#
loop_
_entity_poly.entity_id
_entity_poly.type
_entity_poly.pdbx_seq_one_letter_code
_entity_poly.pdbx_strand_id
1 'polypeptide(L)'
;MAQIRGMAFLGAARHVKHLHGLEMLARVVRDAGPEAGAAFSAPINGLALYPYAALAGLLRSVDKHLGKGDLEYCKVIGDLSARHDLETIFKVYAVRPSAESMIQACTPIWGMYTEGAGTMEAVEFAPDNTILRITGFPEMDPAHCRLMEGWMIAAMDVVGAEVLPGACERECNSRGGSCHEFWCRWRPKA
;
A
#
# COMPACT_ATOMS: atom_id res chain seq x y z
N MET A 1 -15.32 6.71 10.19
CA MET A 1 -15.02 5.42 9.53
C MET A 1 -14.07 5.71 8.37
N ALA A 2 -12.95 5.05 8.34
CA ALA A 2 -11.92 5.29 7.33
C ALA A 2 -12.39 4.93 5.91
N GLN A 3 -11.97 5.74 4.93
CA GLN A 3 -12.26 5.54 3.52
C GLN A 3 -10.96 5.55 2.71
N ILE A 4 -10.99 4.84 1.60
CA ILE A 4 -9.85 4.68 0.68
C ILE A 4 -10.27 5.03 -0.73
N ARG A 5 -9.44 5.77 -1.45
CA ARG A 5 -9.70 6.09 -2.86
C ARG A 5 -9.57 4.85 -3.74
N GLY A 6 -10.38 4.84 -4.80
CA GLY A 6 -10.46 3.72 -5.74
C GLY A 6 -9.13 3.36 -6.40
N MET A 7 -8.17 4.28 -6.48
CA MET A 7 -6.85 3.98 -7.04
C MET A 7 -6.14 2.82 -6.30
N ALA A 8 -6.34 2.67 -4.98
CA ALA A 8 -5.78 1.54 -4.22
C ALA A 8 -6.36 0.19 -4.67
N PHE A 9 -7.65 0.15 -5.02
CA PHE A 9 -8.30 -1.06 -5.54
C PHE A 9 -7.83 -1.41 -6.95
N LEU A 10 -7.61 -0.38 -7.78
CA LEU A 10 -7.22 -0.56 -9.18
C LEU A 10 -5.84 -1.22 -9.30
N GLY A 11 -4.91 -0.98 -8.39
CA GLY A 11 -3.61 -1.65 -8.35
C GLY A 11 -3.77 -3.16 -8.21
N ALA A 12 -4.48 -3.61 -7.18
CA ALA A 12 -4.74 -5.04 -6.94
C ALA A 12 -5.56 -5.67 -8.08
N ALA A 13 -6.66 -5.02 -8.50
CA ALA A 13 -7.52 -5.55 -9.55
C ALA A 13 -6.80 -5.69 -10.90
N ARG A 14 -5.95 -4.73 -11.26
CA ARG A 14 -5.14 -4.77 -12.49
C ARG A 14 -4.18 -5.94 -12.47
N HIS A 15 -3.47 -6.15 -11.37
CA HIS A 15 -2.54 -7.25 -11.22
C HIS A 15 -3.25 -8.60 -11.36
N VAL A 16 -4.32 -8.83 -10.59
CA VAL A 16 -5.09 -10.08 -10.65
C VAL A 16 -5.63 -10.32 -12.05
N LYS A 17 -6.23 -9.31 -12.67
CA LYS A 17 -6.78 -9.42 -14.03
C LYS A 17 -5.70 -9.74 -15.07
N HIS A 18 -4.54 -9.08 -14.98
CA HIS A 18 -3.48 -9.21 -15.99
C HIS A 18 -2.82 -10.60 -15.96
N LEU A 19 -2.53 -11.12 -14.76
CA LEU A 19 -1.80 -12.39 -14.62
C LEU A 19 -2.73 -13.62 -14.53
N HIS A 20 -3.96 -13.44 -14.04
CA HIS A 20 -4.85 -14.57 -13.71
C HIS A 20 -6.23 -14.49 -14.38
N GLY A 21 -6.48 -13.42 -15.14
CA GLY A 21 -7.71 -13.25 -15.92
C GLY A 21 -8.89 -12.72 -15.12
N LEU A 22 -10.00 -12.46 -15.84
CA LEU A 22 -11.21 -11.88 -15.28
C LEU A 22 -11.96 -12.83 -14.33
N GLU A 23 -11.91 -14.13 -14.59
CA GLU A 23 -12.56 -15.13 -13.73
C GLU A 23 -11.94 -15.17 -12.33
N MET A 24 -10.60 -15.09 -12.26
CA MET A 24 -9.91 -15.01 -10.98
C MET A 24 -10.24 -13.71 -10.25
N LEU A 25 -10.27 -12.57 -10.95
CA LEU A 25 -10.69 -11.31 -10.34
C LEU A 25 -12.11 -11.40 -9.78
N ALA A 26 -13.05 -11.95 -10.54
CA ALA A 26 -14.43 -12.14 -10.08
C ALA A 26 -14.52 -13.04 -8.83
N ARG A 27 -13.69 -14.09 -8.77
CA ARG A 27 -13.59 -14.98 -7.61
C ARG A 27 -13.03 -14.26 -6.39
N VAL A 28 -11.94 -13.53 -6.57
CA VAL A 28 -11.31 -12.73 -5.52
C VAL A 28 -12.29 -11.69 -4.96
N VAL A 29 -12.99 -10.94 -5.81
CA VAL A 29 -13.97 -9.94 -5.37
C VAL A 29 -15.14 -10.57 -4.62
N ARG A 30 -15.70 -11.69 -5.10
CA ARG A 30 -16.77 -12.41 -4.42
C ARG A 30 -16.38 -12.86 -3.03
N ASP A 31 -15.16 -13.39 -2.87
CA ASP A 31 -14.67 -13.93 -1.60
C ASP A 31 -14.11 -12.83 -0.67
N ALA A 32 -13.97 -11.60 -1.16
CA ALA A 32 -13.51 -10.44 -0.38
C ALA A 32 -14.59 -9.84 0.56
N GLY A 33 -15.83 -10.31 0.44
CA GLY A 33 -16.94 -9.87 1.28
C GLY A 33 -17.87 -8.84 0.64
N PRO A 34 -18.96 -8.49 1.34
CA PRO A 34 -20.03 -7.68 0.76
C PRO A 34 -19.60 -6.25 0.41
N GLU A 35 -18.71 -5.63 1.18
CA GLU A 35 -18.21 -4.28 0.92
C GLU A 35 -17.39 -4.22 -0.37
N ALA A 36 -16.53 -5.21 -0.59
CA ALA A 36 -15.77 -5.33 -1.84
C ALA A 36 -16.72 -5.64 -3.02
N GLY A 37 -17.68 -6.55 -2.85
CA GLY A 37 -18.70 -6.83 -3.84
C GLY A 37 -19.50 -5.59 -4.25
N ALA A 38 -19.89 -4.76 -3.27
CA ALA A 38 -20.58 -3.49 -3.53
C ALA A 38 -19.68 -2.49 -4.28
N ALA A 39 -18.40 -2.36 -3.88
CA ALA A 39 -17.44 -1.49 -4.55
C ALA A 39 -17.23 -1.88 -6.03
N PHE A 40 -17.18 -3.18 -6.33
CA PHE A 40 -16.97 -3.71 -7.68
C PHE A 40 -18.27 -3.95 -8.48
N SER A 41 -19.45 -3.55 -7.95
CA SER A 41 -20.73 -3.65 -8.69
C SER A 41 -20.79 -2.76 -9.94
N ALA A 42 -19.91 -1.75 -10.01
CA ALA A 42 -19.64 -0.90 -11.15
C ALA A 42 -18.13 -0.75 -11.35
N PRO A 43 -17.67 -0.21 -12.48
CA PRO A 43 -16.25 0.12 -12.65
C PRO A 43 -15.74 1.02 -11.54
N ILE A 44 -14.63 0.64 -10.90
CA ILE A 44 -14.01 1.44 -9.83
C ILE A 44 -13.58 2.80 -10.38
N ASN A 45 -14.08 3.87 -9.77
CA ASN A 45 -13.57 5.23 -10.01
C ASN A 45 -12.37 5.48 -9.08
N GLY A 46 -11.19 5.69 -9.67
CA GLY A 46 -9.93 5.86 -8.92
C GLY A 46 -9.94 7.04 -7.94
N LEU A 47 -10.75 8.07 -8.18
CA LEU A 47 -10.85 9.26 -7.33
C LEU A 47 -11.97 9.18 -6.28
N ALA A 48 -12.93 8.27 -6.45
CA ALA A 48 -14.01 8.10 -5.49
C ALA A 48 -13.52 7.41 -4.21
N LEU A 49 -14.21 7.71 -3.12
CA LEU A 49 -13.95 7.11 -1.81
C LEU A 49 -14.82 5.86 -1.61
N TYR A 50 -14.22 4.82 -1.06
CA TYR A 50 -14.84 3.53 -0.75
C TYR A 50 -14.58 3.17 0.71
N PRO A 51 -15.45 2.39 1.36
CA PRO A 51 -15.21 1.91 2.72
C PRO A 51 -13.87 1.16 2.81
N TYR A 52 -13.08 1.45 3.83
CA TYR A 52 -11.80 0.80 4.05
C TYR A 52 -11.90 -0.74 4.14
N ALA A 53 -12.98 -1.24 4.74
CA ALA A 53 -13.23 -2.68 4.85
C ALA A 53 -13.26 -3.40 3.48
N ALA A 54 -13.68 -2.71 2.42
CA ALA A 54 -13.65 -3.25 1.07
C ALA A 54 -12.22 -3.52 0.57
N LEU A 55 -11.27 -2.61 0.85
CA LEU A 55 -9.86 -2.82 0.50
C LEU A 55 -9.24 -3.94 1.34
N ALA A 56 -9.45 -3.93 2.66
CA ALA A 56 -8.93 -4.96 3.55
C ALA A 56 -9.42 -6.36 3.14
N GLY A 57 -10.71 -6.51 2.85
CA GLY A 57 -11.29 -7.75 2.33
C GLY A 57 -10.68 -8.17 0.99
N LEU A 58 -10.51 -7.23 0.06
CA LEU A 58 -9.89 -7.50 -1.25
C LEU A 58 -8.46 -8.03 -1.09
N LEU A 59 -7.62 -7.39 -0.28
CA LEU A 59 -6.23 -7.79 -0.06
C LEU A 59 -6.13 -9.19 0.56
N ARG A 60 -6.93 -9.47 1.59
CA ARG A 60 -7.01 -10.81 2.21
C ARG A 60 -7.45 -11.87 1.21
N SER A 61 -8.44 -11.54 0.37
CA SER A 61 -8.92 -12.46 -0.66
C SER A 61 -7.87 -12.70 -1.74
N VAL A 62 -7.13 -11.66 -2.16
CA VAL A 62 -6.00 -11.80 -3.10
C VAL A 62 -4.97 -12.77 -2.53
N ASP A 63 -4.52 -12.57 -1.28
CA ASP A 63 -3.52 -13.45 -0.67
C ASP A 63 -4.03 -14.89 -0.48
N LYS A 64 -5.30 -15.06 -0.13
CA LYS A 64 -5.94 -16.40 -0.04
C LYS A 64 -5.92 -17.17 -1.36
N HIS A 65 -6.14 -16.49 -2.49
CA HIS A 65 -6.25 -17.14 -3.80
C HIS A 65 -4.93 -17.23 -4.56
N LEU A 66 -4.03 -16.28 -4.36
CA LEU A 66 -2.78 -16.14 -5.13
C LEU A 66 -1.52 -16.29 -4.27
N GLY A 67 -1.65 -16.11 -2.97
CA GLY A 67 -0.58 -16.29 -1.98
C GLY A 67 -0.69 -17.63 -1.25
N LYS A 68 -0.24 -17.61 0.00
CA LYS A 68 -0.24 -18.78 0.90
C LYS A 68 -1.11 -18.57 2.15
N GLY A 69 -1.82 -17.46 2.24
CA GLY A 69 -2.60 -17.07 3.43
C GLY A 69 -1.74 -16.43 4.54
N ASP A 70 -0.50 -16.09 4.25
CA ASP A 70 0.46 -15.47 5.16
C ASP A 70 0.59 -13.94 4.97
N LEU A 71 -0.21 -13.37 4.09
CA LEU A 71 -0.28 -11.97 3.67
C LEU A 71 0.97 -11.45 2.92
N GLU A 72 1.95 -12.31 2.63
CA GLU A 72 3.16 -11.89 1.91
C GLU A 72 2.87 -11.50 0.45
N TYR A 73 1.81 -12.06 -0.16
CA TYR A 73 1.41 -11.67 -1.50
C TYR A 73 0.93 -10.21 -1.58
N CYS A 74 0.46 -9.63 -0.47
CA CYS A 74 0.09 -8.22 -0.41
C CYS A 74 1.29 -7.29 -0.67
N LYS A 75 2.53 -7.71 -0.34
CA LYS A 75 3.75 -6.95 -0.70
C LYS A 75 3.95 -6.88 -2.20
N VAL A 76 3.65 -7.96 -2.92
CA VAL A 76 3.73 -7.98 -4.40
C VAL A 76 2.74 -6.97 -4.99
N ILE A 77 1.51 -6.92 -4.43
CA ILE A 77 0.50 -5.92 -4.83
C ILE A 77 1.01 -4.50 -4.54
N GLY A 78 1.63 -4.28 -3.39
CA GLY A 78 2.22 -3.00 -3.01
C GLY A 78 3.32 -2.55 -3.96
N ASP A 79 4.28 -3.44 -4.28
CA ASP A 79 5.37 -3.17 -5.23
C ASP A 79 4.84 -2.73 -6.59
N LEU A 80 3.95 -3.52 -7.17
CA LEU A 80 3.39 -3.25 -8.50
C LEU A 80 2.54 -1.97 -8.54
N SER A 81 1.80 -1.70 -7.46
CA SER A 81 1.04 -0.46 -7.32
C SER A 81 1.96 0.74 -7.27
N ALA A 82 3.01 0.72 -6.44
CA ALA A 82 3.97 1.81 -6.31
C ALA A 82 4.63 2.17 -7.65
N ARG A 83 5.13 1.18 -8.38
CA ARG A 83 5.78 1.40 -9.69
C ARG A 83 4.83 2.06 -10.67
N HIS A 84 3.60 1.55 -10.78
CA HIS A 84 2.59 2.14 -11.66
C HIS A 84 2.20 3.56 -11.22
N ASP A 85 1.97 3.77 -9.93
CA ASP A 85 1.45 5.03 -9.41
C ASP A 85 2.52 6.14 -9.50
N LEU A 86 3.79 5.80 -9.31
CA LEU A 86 4.91 6.72 -9.48
C LEU A 86 5.20 7.06 -10.95
N GLU A 87 4.86 6.19 -11.88
CA GLU A 87 4.94 6.46 -13.31
C GLU A 87 3.76 7.31 -13.83
N THR A 88 2.66 7.34 -13.10
CA THR A 88 1.40 7.97 -13.54
C THR A 88 0.94 9.11 -12.62
N ILE A 89 0.32 8.77 -11.49
CA ILE A 89 -0.36 9.71 -10.60
C ILE A 89 0.65 10.56 -9.82
N PHE A 90 1.74 9.94 -9.37
CA PHE A 90 2.75 10.56 -8.52
C PHE A 90 4.06 10.86 -9.25
N LYS A 91 4.06 10.87 -10.58
CA LYS A 91 5.29 11.09 -11.34
C LYS A 91 6.00 12.41 -11.02
N VAL A 92 5.28 13.39 -10.45
CA VAL A 92 5.88 14.65 -9.98
C VAL A 92 6.97 14.43 -8.93
N TYR A 93 6.82 13.39 -8.08
CA TYR A 93 7.83 13.02 -7.09
C TYR A 93 9.02 12.25 -7.68
N ALA A 94 8.88 11.74 -8.91
CA ALA A 94 9.94 11.08 -9.66
C ALA A 94 10.73 12.03 -10.58
N VAL A 95 10.37 13.32 -10.70
CA VAL A 95 11.06 14.29 -11.56
C VAL A 95 12.46 14.65 -11.03
N ARG A 96 12.62 14.66 -9.71
CA ARG A 96 13.93 14.78 -9.03
C ARG A 96 14.03 13.65 -8.01
N PRO A 97 14.30 12.44 -8.47
CA PRO A 97 14.20 11.27 -7.61
C PRO A 97 15.32 11.27 -6.55
N SER A 98 14.93 11.19 -5.30
CA SER A 98 15.82 10.93 -4.17
C SER A 98 15.06 10.26 -3.04
N ALA A 99 15.74 9.46 -2.22
CA ALA A 99 15.16 8.88 -1.01
C ALA A 99 14.53 9.96 -0.12
N GLU A 100 15.22 11.09 0.07
CA GLU A 100 14.74 12.22 0.86
C GLU A 100 13.42 12.77 0.33
N SER A 101 13.35 13.10 -0.97
CA SER A 101 12.12 13.65 -1.57
C SER A 101 10.94 12.69 -1.47
N MET A 102 11.18 11.38 -1.60
CA MET A 102 10.14 10.36 -1.45
C MET A 102 9.65 10.24 -0.01
N ILE A 103 10.55 10.28 0.97
CA ILE A 103 10.20 10.24 2.39
C ILE A 103 9.42 11.49 2.78
N GLN A 104 9.84 12.68 2.34
CA GLN A 104 9.10 13.93 2.58
C GLN A 104 7.72 13.95 1.93
N ALA A 105 7.52 13.18 0.85
CA ALA A 105 6.24 13.04 0.19
C ALA A 105 5.27 12.05 0.88
N CYS A 106 5.69 11.31 1.91
CA CYS A 106 4.86 10.28 2.52
C CYS A 106 3.51 10.79 3.04
N THR A 107 3.50 11.95 3.71
CA THR A 107 2.27 12.57 4.25
C THR A 107 1.28 12.98 3.14
N PRO A 108 1.66 13.77 2.12
CA PRO A 108 0.73 14.11 1.04
C PRO A 108 0.31 12.89 0.22
N ILE A 109 1.19 11.93 -0.05
CA ILE A 109 0.83 10.69 -0.75
C ILE A 109 -0.22 9.91 0.06
N TRP A 110 -0.04 9.74 1.37
CA TRP A 110 -1.01 9.09 2.24
C TRP A 110 -2.38 9.77 2.17
N GLY A 111 -2.42 11.10 2.28
CA GLY A 111 -3.65 11.88 2.16
C GLY A 111 -4.32 11.80 0.79
N MET A 112 -3.58 11.48 -0.28
CA MET A 112 -4.17 11.24 -1.60
C MET A 112 -4.83 9.87 -1.72
N TYR A 113 -4.44 8.88 -0.92
CA TYR A 113 -5.08 7.57 -0.89
C TYR A 113 -6.24 7.48 0.11
N THR A 114 -6.20 8.26 1.20
CA THR A 114 -7.02 7.99 2.38
C THR A 114 -7.83 9.20 2.83
N GLU A 115 -8.96 8.94 3.49
CA GLU A 115 -9.73 9.93 4.23
C GLU A 115 -10.19 9.32 5.56
N GLY A 116 -9.95 10.04 6.68
CA GLY A 116 -10.27 9.54 8.01
C GLY A 116 -9.45 8.32 8.45
N ALA A 117 -8.27 8.11 7.85
CA ALA A 117 -7.35 6.99 8.12
C ALA A 117 -6.06 7.48 8.82
N GLY A 118 -6.16 8.46 9.68
CA GLY A 118 -5.03 9.01 10.40
C GLY A 118 -4.03 9.75 9.50
N THR A 119 -2.80 9.88 9.98
CA THR A 119 -1.70 10.54 9.28
C THR A 119 -0.48 9.64 9.19
N MET A 120 0.28 9.77 8.07
CA MET A 120 1.59 9.16 7.92
C MET A 120 2.66 10.24 7.96
N GLU A 121 3.70 10.03 8.76
CA GLU A 121 4.80 10.96 8.93
C GLU A 121 6.15 10.23 9.01
N ALA A 122 7.21 10.89 8.54
CA ALA A 122 8.57 10.48 8.83
C ALA A 122 8.96 11.01 10.22
N VAL A 123 9.02 10.12 11.23
CA VAL A 123 9.35 10.49 12.61
C VAL A 123 10.85 10.44 12.90
N GLU A 124 11.57 9.69 12.09
CA GLU A 124 13.03 9.70 12.04
C GLU A 124 13.47 9.74 10.58
N PHE A 125 14.50 10.53 10.31
CA PHE A 125 15.11 10.63 9.00
C PHE A 125 16.63 10.83 9.15
N ALA A 126 17.39 9.94 8.52
CA ALA A 126 18.83 10.04 8.39
C ALA A 126 19.24 9.78 6.92
N PRO A 127 20.47 10.06 6.51
CA PRO A 127 20.89 9.89 5.12
C PRO A 127 20.73 8.48 4.55
N ASP A 128 20.67 7.46 5.42
CA ASP A 128 20.60 6.05 5.04
C ASP A 128 19.48 5.25 5.70
N ASN A 129 18.61 5.90 6.50
CA ASN A 129 17.47 5.22 7.14
C ASN A 129 16.33 6.18 7.49
N THR A 130 15.14 5.62 7.69
CA THR A 130 13.95 6.33 8.14
C THR A 130 13.04 5.43 8.96
N ILE A 131 12.21 6.09 9.79
CA ILE A 131 11.03 5.51 10.41
C ILE A 131 9.81 6.29 9.90
N LEU A 132 8.90 5.60 9.21
CA LEU A 132 7.58 6.13 8.84
C LEU A 132 6.55 5.61 9.83
N ARG A 133 5.70 6.49 10.34
CA ARG A 133 4.66 6.13 11.32
C ARG A 133 3.29 6.56 10.84
N ILE A 134 2.31 5.65 10.95
CA ILE A 134 0.90 5.94 10.75
C ILE A 134 0.23 5.96 12.13
N THR A 135 -0.39 7.08 12.47
CA THR A 135 -1.14 7.28 13.72
C THR A 135 -2.60 7.57 13.43
N GLY A 136 -3.49 7.26 14.39
CA GLY A 136 -4.92 7.54 14.26
C GLY A 136 -5.67 6.62 13.29
N PHE A 137 -5.14 5.43 13.00
CA PHE A 137 -5.77 4.42 12.16
C PHE A 137 -5.75 3.03 12.81
N PRO A 138 -6.43 2.85 13.95
CA PRO A 138 -6.38 1.58 14.71
C PRO A 138 -7.00 0.39 13.97
N GLU A 139 -7.93 0.63 13.03
CA GLU A 139 -8.55 -0.41 12.22
C GLU A 139 -7.73 -0.87 11.00
N MET A 140 -6.52 -0.36 10.81
CA MET A 140 -5.66 -0.79 9.70
C MET A 140 -5.35 -2.29 9.76
N ASP A 141 -5.73 -2.99 8.70
CA ASP A 141 -5.62 -4.44 8.58
C ASP A 141 -4.16 -4.87 8.31
N PRO A 142 -3.67 -5.99 8.89
CA PRO A 142 -2.33 -6.52 8.58
C PRO A 142 -2.04 -6.73 7.10
N ALA A 143 -3.04 -7.06 6.28
CA ALA A 143 -2.86 -7.17 4.83
C ALA A 143 -2.47 -5.83 4.20
N HIS A 144 -3.04 -4.72 4.71
CA HIS A 144 -2.67 -3.38 4.27
C HIS A 144 -1.26 -3.01 4.77
N CYS A 145 -0.86 -3.41 5.98
CA CYS A 145 0.52 -3.21 6.45
C CYS A 145 1.52 -3.89 5.50
N ARG A 146 1.24 -5.11 5.06
CA ARG A 146 2.10 -5.81 4.09
C ARG A 146 2.11 -5.14 2.72
N LEU A 147 0.96 -4.66 2.24
CA LEU A 147 0.92 -3.84 1.02
C LEU A 147 1.81 -2.61 1.16
N MET A 148 1.74 -1.90 2.30
CA MET A 148 2.57 -0.71 2.56
C MET A 148 4.06 -1.03 2.56
N GLU A 149 4.50 -2.15 3.16
CA GLU A 149 5.89 -2.58 3.08
C GLU A 149 6.36 -2.72 1.62
N GLY A 150 5.59 -3.41 0.78
CA GLY A 150 5.91 -3.57 -0.65
C GLY A 150 5.93 -2.24 -1.39
N TRP A 151 4.94 -1.38 -1.14
CA TRP A 151 4.84 -0.06 -1.76
C TRP A 151 6.04 0.84 -1.41
N MET A 152 6.41 0.90 -0.13
CA MET A 152 7.53 1.72 0.35
C MET A 152 8.86 1.24 -0.24
N ILE A 153 9.12 -0.07 -0.26
CA ILE A 153 10.34 -0.65 -0.84
C ILE A 153 10.45 -0.31 -2.33
N ALA A 154 9.37 -0.50 -3.08
CA ALA A 154 9.35 -0.19 -4.50
C ALA A 154 9.46 1.31 -4.79
N ALA A 155 8.87 2.17 -3.96
CA ALA A 155 9.00 3.62 -4.10
C ALA A 155 10.45 4.07 -3.92
N MET A 156 11.16 3.54 -2.93
CA MET A 156 12.59 3.79 -2.74
C MET A 156 13.42 3.28 -3.92
N ASP A 157 13.07 2.10 -4.43
CA ASP A 157 13.72 1.51 -5.62
C ASP A 157 13.59 2.40 -6.86
N VAL A 158 12.41 2.94 -7.12
CA VAL A 158 12.13 3.85 -8.25
C VAL A 158 12.94 5.13 -8.17
N VAL A 159 13.18 5.66 -6.97
CA VAL A 159 13.98 6.88 -6.78
C VAL A 159 15.49 6.63 -6.65
N GLY A 160 15.95 5.43 -6.98
CA GLY A 160 17.37 5.09 -7.01
C GLY A 160 17.99 4.74 -5.66
N ALA A 161 17.17 4.32 -4.70
CA ALA A 161 17.60 3.84 -3.40
C ALA A 161 17.35 2.33 -3.25
N GLU A 162 18.41 1.55 -3.10
CA GLU A 162 18.33 0.12 -2.81
C GLU A 162 18.03 -0.08 -1.31
N VAL A 163 16.82 -0.55 -1.00
CA VAL A 163 16.45 -0.89 0.37
C VAL A 163 17.17 -2.15 0.83
N LEU A 164 17.82 -2.08 1.98
CA LEU A 164 18.59 -3.19 2.53
C LEU A 164 17.68 -4.21 3.22
N PRO A 165 18.09 -5.49 3.30
CA PRO A 165 17.35 -6.52 4.03
C PRO A 165 17.04 -6.10 5.47
N GLY A 166 15.85 -6.46 5.96
CA GLY A 166 15.39 -6.13 7.31
C GLY A 166 14.42 -4.96 7.39
N ALA A 167 14.12 -4.28 6.24
CA ALA A 167 13.01 -3.33 6.20
C ALA A 167 11.70 -4.02 6.58
N CYS A 168 10.99 -3.48 7.56
CA CYS A 168 9.78 -4.13 8.09
C CYS A 168 8.92 -3.20 8.94
N GLU A 169 7.67 -3.61 9.15
CA GLU A 169 6.81 -3.06 10.19
C GLU A 169 7.32 -3.51 11.59
N ARG A 170 7.67 -2.54 12.42
CA ARG A 170 8.16 -2.77 13.79
C ARG A 170 7.05 -2.77 14.82
N GLU A 171 6.07 -1.87 14.66
CA GLU A 171 4.92 -1.74 15.54
C GLU A 171 3.63 -1.79 14.72
N CYS A 172 2.57 -2.38 15.27
CA CYS A 172 1.29 -2.55 14.59
C CYS A 172 0.15 -2.57 15.61
N ASN A 173 -0.89 -1.78 15.37
CA ASN A 173 -2.09 -1.77 16.22
C ASN A 173 -2.72 -3.17 16.35
N SER A 174 -2.75 -3.96 15.28
CA SER A 174 -3.32 -5.32 15.31
C SER A 174 -2.51 -6.31 16.17
N ARG A 175 -1.30 -5.95 16.57
CA ARG A 175 -0.43 -6.71 17.48
C ARG A 175 -0.28 -6.04 18.86
N GLY A 176 -1.20 -5.12 19.19
CA GLY A 176 -1.21 -4.42 20.48
C GLY A 176 -0.33 -3.17 20.54
N GLY A 177 0.22 -2.72 19.42
CA GLY A 177 0.94 -1.47 19.33
C GLY A 177 0.01 -0.25 19.36
N SER A 178 0.57 0.94 19.52
CA SER A 178 -0.15 2.21 19.54
C SER A 178 -0.27 2.87 18.17
N CYS A 179 0.50 2.40 17.19
CA CYS A 179 0.59 2.94 15.84
C CYS A 179 0.98 1.82 14.84
N HIS A 180 1.18 2.19 13.59
CA HIS A 180 1.89 1.36 12.61
C HIS A 180 3.22 2.04 12.29
N GLU A 181 4.33 1.36 12.56
CA GLU A 181 5.67 1.89 12.38
C GLU A 181 6.48 1.03 11.44
N PHE A 182 7.01 1.66 10.39
CA PHE A 182 7.80 1.02 9.34
C PHE A 182 9.20 1.59 9.33
N TRP A 183 10.18 0.73 9.45
CA TRP A 183 11.58 1.08 9.39
C TRP A 183 12.23 0.54 8.12
N CYS A 184 13.08 1.35 7.48
CA CYS A 184 13.95 0.87 6.42
C CYS A 184 15.33 1.55 6.44
N ARG A 185 16.32 0.82 5.94
CA ARG A 185 17.64 1.33 5.58
C ARG A 185 17.86 1.15 4.09
N TRP A 186 18.63 2.04 3.51
CA TRP A 186 18.96 1.99 2.09
C TRP A 186 20.37 2.45 1.81
N ARG A 187 20.83 2.20 0.59
CA ARG A 187 22.00 2.79 -0.02
C ARG A 187 21.66 3.30 -1.42
N PRO A 188 22.42 4.26 -2.00
CA PRO A 188 22.27 4.61 -3.39
C PRO A 188 22.45 3.38 -4.28
N LYS A 189 21.62 3.24 -5.30
CA LYS A 189 21.86 2.24 -6.35
C LYS A 189 23.14 2.60 -7.10
N ALA A 190 23.95 1.58 -7.41
CA ALA A 190 25.14 1.72 -8.22
C ALA A 190 24.77 2.03 -9.68
#